data_9642da9eee4ef8e51ffde1fd47702bc0
#
_entry.id   9642da9eee4ef8e51ffde1fd47702bc0
#
_cell.length_a   1.000
_cell.length_b   1.000
_cell.length_c   1.000
_cell.angle_alpha   90.00
_cell.angle_beta   90.00
_cell.angle_gamma   90.00
#
_symmetry.space_group_name_H-M   'P 1'
#
loop_
_entity.id
_entity.type
_entity.pdbx_description
1 polymer ?
#
loop_
_entity_poly.entity_id
_entity_poly.type
_entity_poly.pdbx_seq_one_letter_code
_entity_poly.pdbx_strand_id
1 'polypeptide(L)'
;MNIQKTAAVSGLILSSVGAPSWAQNLTEPKQVLIHIGGHDVPVVAGGLYDRFRSNPPLSVIASEAPDVDLSWFKGIKKEKVDIGFESYSPNFYYKNRKITAVFTANLDRLRELMPEKILQEVQPLQIWPGRGVVALTAYTYDYCDNDSYSEISLSIVTNKPGKSSFGPLTLMNQASSGDFWGYVLKLPVNTELARVRGVVGYNLPKWRTGIELKETDKSFSFTVTDSDSGEIDFVFEGKKLSDVSHEAELVKSSFTNIDQDGQLTFGYAISKQLTHASSTSSDAVNLKLSDGSFSTYLKSLKLGKMMKYEYVPEFQSALYAPKALKDLPADM
;
A
#
# COMPACT_ATOMS: atom_id res chain seq x y z
N MET A 1 52.74 -60.14 22.11
CA MET A 1 53.08 -59.77 20.72
C MET A 1 51.99 -58.78 20.24
N ASN A 2 52.32 -57.47 20.41
CA ASN A 2 51.45 -56.37 20.17
C ASN A 2 51.56 -55.96 18.70
N ILE A 3 50.43 -55.91 18.01
CA ILE A 3 50.33 -55.29 16.68
C ILE A 3 49.44 -54.03 16.79
N GLN A 4 50.07 -52.89 16.80
CA GLN A 4 49.44 -51.59 16.67
C GLN A 4 48.94 -51.40 15.21
N LYS A 5 47.65 -51.09 15.02
CA LYS A 5 47.11 -50.61 13.76
C LYS A 5 47.07 -49.09 13.80
N THR A 6 47.85 -48.49 12.94
CA THR A 6 47.88 -47.06 12.67
C THR A 6 46.70 -46.71 11.74
N ALA A 7 45.81 -45.84 12.18
CA ALA A 7 44.76 -45.27 11.35
C ALA A 7 45.24 -43.96 10.71
N ALA A 8 45.25 -43.90 9.39
CA ALA A 8 45.53 -42.70 8.62
C ALA A 8 44.29 -41.83 8.56
N VAL A 9 44.39 -40.59 9.06
CA VAL A 9 43.38 -39.56 8.95
C VAL A 9 43.66 -38.79 7.67
N SER A 10 42.81 -38.96 6.64
CA SER A 10 42.82 -38.15 5.43
C SER A 10 42.08 -36.84 5.72
N GLY A 11 42.84 -35.73 5.82
CA GLY A 11 42.26 -34.39 5.93
C GLY A 11 41.71 -33.94 4.59
N LEU A 12 40.35 -33.70 4.54
CA LEU A 12 39.74 -32.97 3.48
C LEU A 12 40.02 -31.47 3.66
N ILE A 13 40.79 -30.90 2.75
CA ILE A 13 40.97 -29.46 2.63
C ILE A 13 39.72 -28.90 1.93
N LEU A 14 38.79 -28.30 2.69
CA LEU A 14 37.71 -27.47 2.16
C LEU A 14 38.33 -26.15 1.71
N SER A 15 38.52 -26.00 0.39
CA SER A 15 38.82 -24.70 -0.22
C SER A 15 37.60 -23.78 -0.04
N SER A 16 37.71 -22.79 0.83
CA SER A 16 36.76 -21.69 0.91
C SER A 16 36.83 -20.88 -0.40
N VAL A 17 35.86 -21.06 -1.26
CA VAL A 17 35.62 -20.15 -2.39
C VAL A 17 35.16 -18.84 -1.78
N GLY A 18 36.03 -17.84 -1.77
CA GLY A 18 35.74 -16.50 -1.32
C GLY A 18 34.56 -15.92 -2.15
N ALA A 19 33.53 -15.45 -1.46
CA ALA A 19 32.48 -14.68 -2.08
C ALA A 19 33.08 -13.45 -2.78
N PRO A 20 32.61 -13.06 -3.97
CA PRO A 20 33.16 -11.93 -4.68
C PRO A 20 32.93 -10.63 -3.91
N SER A 21 33.95 -9.79 -3.81
CA SER A 21 34.04 -8.56 -3.02
C SER A 21 33.20 -7.38 -3.53
N TRP A 22 32.17 -7.60 -4.35
CA TRP A 22 31.26 -6.56 -4.86
C TRP A 22 29.91 -6.46 -4.09
N ALA A 23 29.75 -7.16 -2.97
CA ALA A 23 28.72 -6.81 -2.01
C ALA A 23 29.07 -5.42 -1.44
N GLN A 24 28.72 -4.39 -2.18
CA GLN A 24 28.80 -3.01 -1.69
C GLN A 24 27.97 -2.97 -0.41
N ASN A 25 28.63 -2.62 0.70
CA ASN A 25 27.98 -2.17 1.91
C ASN A 25 27.14 -0.95 1.56
N LEU A 26 25.88 -1.17 1.13
CA LEU A 26 24.86 -0.13 1.15
C LEU A 26 24.65 0.17 2.63
N THR A 27 25.42 1.12 3.17
CA THR A 27 25.18 1.64 4.52
C THR A 27 23.74 2.16 4.52
N GLU A 28 22.91 1.64 5.43
CA GLU A 28 21.57 2.17 5.62
C GLU A 28 21.64 3.69 5.75
N PRO A 29 20.72 4.45 5.13
CA PRO A 29 20.75 5.90 5.18
C PRO A 29 20.71 6.34 6.65
N LYS A 30 21.57 7.31 6.98
CA LYS A 30 21.62 7.88 8.33
C LYS A 30 20.22 8.34 8.72
N GLN A 31 19.78 8.02 9.94
CA GLN A 31 18.49 8.41 10.47
C GLN A 31 18.62 9.46 11.57
N VAL A 32 17.60 10.29 11.70
CA VAL A 32 17.39 11.21 12.83
C VAL A 32 16.03 10.92 13.44
N LEU A 33 15.89 11.13 14.75
CA LEU A 33 14.62 10.99 15.44
C LEU A 33 13.87 12.31 15.43
N ILE A 34 12.59 12.25 15.10
CA ILE A 34 11.65 13.37 15.21
C ILE A 34 10.47 12.96 16.07
N HIS A 35 9.90 13.92 16.81
CA HIS A 35 8.72 13.66 17.65
C HIS A 35 7.45 14.07 16.89
N ILE A 36 6.56 13.11 16.60
CA ILE A 36 5.24 13.35 15.98
C ILE A 36 4.19 12.44 16.61
N GLY A 37 2.99 12.98 16.87
CA GLY A 37 1.85 12.20 17.35
C GLY A 37 2.13 11.40 18.63
N GLY A 38 3.01 11.90 19.52
CA GLY A 38 3.40 11.20 20.74
C GLY A 38 4.45 10.10 20.56
N HIS A 39 5.07 9.98 19.36
CA HIS A 39 6.06 8.97 19.03
C HIS A 39 7.40 9.58 18.61
N ASP A 40 8.51 8.96 19.00
CA ASP A 40 9.83 9.23 18.45
C ASP A 40 10.03 8.38 17.19
N VAL A 41 10.07 9.04 16.04
CA VAL A 41 10.01 8.42 14.73
C VAL A 41 11.34 8.59 14.01
N PRO A 42 12.03 7.50 13.61
CA PRO A 42 13.20 7.58 12.76
C PRO A 42 12.81 7.99 11.34
N VAL A 43 13.50 9.01 10.82
CA VAL A 43 13.36 9.50 9.45
C VAL A 43 14.73 9.60 8.79
N VAL A 44 14.78 9.62 7.47
CA VAL A 44 16.03 9.77 6.71
C VAL A 44 16.62 11.16 6.99
N ALA A 45 17.85 11.20 7.51
CA ALA A 45 18.55 12.45 7.77
C ALA A 45 18.76 13.24 6.47
N GLY A 46 18.26 14.48 6.42
CA GLY A 46 18.27 15.30 5.21
C GLY A 46 17.25 14.89 4.15
N GLY A 47 16.40 13.90 4.41
CA GLY A 47 15.26 13.51 3.56
C GLY A 47 14.20 14.61 3.46
N LEU A 48 13.21 14.42 2.59
CA LEU A 48 12.16 15.43 2.41
C LEU A 48 11.37 15.65 3.70
N TYR A 49 11.05 14.59 4.44
CA TYR A 49 10.29 14.74 5.67
C TYR A 49 11.10 15.41 6.77
N ASP A 50 12.39 15.09 6.91
CA ASP A 50 13.27 15.74 7.89
C ASP A 50 13.36 17.26 7.63
N ARG A 51 13.53 17.67 6.38
CA ARG A 51 13.68 19.09 6.00
C ARG A 51 12.38 19.88 5.99
N PHE A 52 11.26 19.28 5.60
CA PHE A 52 10.06 20.04 5.21
C PHE A 52 8.76 19.59 5.90
N ARG A 53 8.77 18.53 6.71
CA ARG A 53 7.58 18.06 7.47
C ARG A 53 6.31 17.95 6.60
N SER A 54 6.38 17.24 5.47
CA SER A 54 5.32 17.06 4.46
C SER A 54 4.97 18.29 3.62
N ASN A 55 5.77 19.35 3.66
CA ASN A 55 5.53 20.55 2.85
C ASN A 55 6.77 21.03 2.05
N PRO A 56 7.39 20.14 1.26
CA PRO A 56 8.50 20.57 0.42
C PRO A 56 8.01 21.57 -0.66
N PRO A 57 8.76 22.65 -0.92
CA PRO A 57 8.50 23.50 -2.09
C PRO A 57 8.65 22.70 -3.39
N LEU A 58 7.75 22.91 -4.37
CA LEU A 58 7.84 22.22 -5.66
C LEU A 58 9.14 22.54 -6.41
N SER A 59 9.79 23.67 -6.13
CA SER A 59 11.12 23.99 -6.69
C SER A 59 12.21 23.06 -6.19
N VAL A 60 12.12 22.57 -4.94
CA VAL A 60 13.03 21.54 -4.40
C VAL A 60 12.80 20.23 -5.12
N ILE A 61 11.53 19.83 -5.27
CA ILE A 61 11.18 18.59 -5.99
C ILE A 61 11.69 18.66 -7.43
N ALA A 62 11.48 19.78 -8.14
CA ALA A 62 11.98 19.97 -9.51
C ALA A 62 13.52 19.87 -9.61
N SER A 63 14.23 20.28 -8.57
CA SER A 63 15.70 20.18 -8.53
C SER A 63 16.20 18.77 -8.23
N GLU A 64 15.53 18.05 -7.32
CA GLU A 64 15.96 16.71 -6.86
C GLU A 64 15.44 15.57 -7.74
N ALA A 65 14.28 15.76 -8.40
CA ALA A 65 13.67 14.82 -9.32
C ALA A 65 13.26 15.51 -10.63
N PRO A 66 14.22 15.91 -11.48
CA PRO A 66 13.96 16.69 -12.69
C PRO A 66 13.18 15.94 -13.77
N ASP A 67 13.09 14.62 -13.67
CA ASP A 67 12.31 13.74 -14.55
C ASP A 67 10.81 13.69 -14.18
N VAL A 68 10.40 14.27 -13.04
CA VAL A 68 9.01 14.29 -12.59
C VAL A 68 8.25 15.49 -13.15
N ASP A 69 7.16 15.25 -13.88
CA ASP A 69 6.24 16.32 -14.27
C ASP A 69 5.44 16.83 -13.05
N LEU A 70 5.68 18.07 -12.66
CA LEU A 70 5.02 18.71 -11.51
C LEU A 70 3.79 19.55 -11.91
N SER A 71 3.39 19.55 -13.19
CA SER A 71 2.31 20.41 -13.68
C SER A 71 1.00 20.20 -12.94
N TRP A 72 0.66 18.92 -12.63
CA TRP A 72 -0.54 18.58 -11.91
C TRP A 72 -0.56 19.13 -10.47
N PHE A 73 0.56 19.04 -9.76
CA PHE A 73 0.66 19.49 -8.37
C PHE A 73 0.61 21.02 -8.22
N LYS A 74 0.99 21.78 -9.25
CA LYS A 74 0.92 23.25 -9.23
C LYS A 74 -0.50 23.78 -9.06
N GLY A 75 -1.51 23.02 -9.50
CA GLY A 75 -2.92 23.36 -9.34
C GLY A 75 -3.53 22.98 -8.00
N ILE A 76 -2.78 22.29 -7.13
CA ILE A 76 -3.28 21.76 -5.85
C ILE A 76 -2.66 22.53 -4.70
N LYS A 77 -3.48 23.29 -3.96
CA LYS A 77 -3.03 24.02 -2.78
C LYS A 77 -2.93 23.08 -1.58
N LYS A 78 -1.79 23.11 -0.89
CA LYS A 78 -1.65 22.48 0.44
C LYS A 78 -2.13 23.42 1.53
N GLU A 79 -2.81 22.86 2.52
CA GLU A 79 -3.27 23.56 3.71
C GLU A 79 -2.66 22.91 4.95
N LYS A 80 -2.31 23.73 5.94
CA LYS A 80 -1.86 23.25 7.23
C LYS A 80 -3.05 22.61 7.96
N VAL A 81 -2.85 21.42 8.52
CA VAL A 81 -3.87 20.64 9.21
C VAL A 81 -3.30 20.08 10.51
N ASP A 82 -4.18 19.87 11.49
CA ASP A 82 -3.90 19.05 12.68
C ASP A 82 -4.64 17.73 12.53
N ILE A 83 -3.87 16.63 12.51
CA ILE A 83 -4.36 15.26 12.44
C ILE A 83 -3.81 14.41 13.60
N GLY A 84 -3.78 14.99 14.82
CA GLY A 84 -3.07 14.47 15.98
C GLY A 84 -1.59 14.86 15.98
N PHE A 85 -1.14 15.54 14.96
CA PHE A 85 0.12 16.27 14.82
C PHE A 85 -0.01 17.26 13.65
N GLU A 86 0.82 18.32 13.71
CA GLU A 86 0.87 19.30 12.64
C GLU A 86 1.34 18.66 11.31
N SER A 87 0.59 18.86 10.24
CA SER A 87 0.89 18.34 8.91
C SER A 87 0.36 19.26 7.81
N TYR A 88 0.52 18.87 6.56
CA TYR A 88 -0.03 19.54 5.40
C TYR A 88 -0.87 18.59 4.56
N SER A 89 -2.02 19.08 4.08
CA SER A 89 -2.95 18.31 3.26
C SER A 89 -3.24 19.06 1.94
N PRO A 90 -3.23 18.34 0.80
CA PRO A 90 -2.91 16.93 0.67
C PRO A 90 -1.43 16.64 0.79
N ASN A 91 -1.09 15.39 1.14
CA ASN A 91 0.26 14.84 1.07
C ASN A 91 0.53 14.40 -0.38
N PHE A 92 1.67 14.79 -0.95
CA PHE A 92 1.99 14.51 -2.35
C PHE A 92 2.91 13.31 -2.52
N TYR A 93 2.60 12.52 -3.55
CA TYR A 93 3.34 11.36 -4.01
C TYR A 93 3.71 11.57 -5.46
N TYR A 94 4.97 11.89 -5.73
CA TYR A 94 5.44 12.42 -7.02
C TYR A 94 5.75 11.34 -8.04
N LYS A 95 6.37 10.23 -7.60
CA LYS A 95 6.78 9.11 -8.45
C LYS A 95 6.51 7.80 -7.73
N ASN A 96 5.63 6.99 -8.31
CA ASN A 96 5.13 5.81 -7.63
C ASN A 96 4.72 4.74 -8.62
N ARG A 97 4.66 3.49 -8.13
CA ARG A 97 4.23 2.29 -8.87
C ARG A 97 3.26 1.49 -8.03
N LYS A 98 2.32 0.81 -8.66
CA LYS A 98 1.41 -0.11 -7.98
C LYS A 98 0.96 -1.26 -8.86
N ILE A 99 0.56 -2.34 -8.21
CA ILE A 99 -0.27 -3.40 -8.79
C ILE A 99 -1.49 -3.61 -7.92
N THR A 100 -2.64 -3.86 -8.52
CA THR A 100 -3.90 -4.13 -7.80
C THR A 100 -4.54 -5.39 -8.34
N ALA A 101 -4.97 -6.29 -7.45
CA ALA A 101 -5.80 -7.43 -7.80
C ALA A 101 -7.13 -7.35 -7.06
N VAL A 102 -8.22 -7.44 -7.79
CA VAL A 102 -9.59 -7.43 -7.27
C VAL A 102 -10.12 -8.84 -7.23
N PHE A 103 -10.55 -9.31 -6.04
CA PHE A 103 -11.06 -10.64 -5.82
C PHE A 103 -12.49 -10.63 -5.31
N THR A 104 -13.21 -11.72 -5.55
CA THR A 104 -14.40 -11.99 -4.76
C THR A 104 -14.01 -12.55 -3.39
N ALA A 105 -14.81 -12.27 -2.36
CA ALA A 105 -14.59 -12.78 -0.99
C ALA A 105 -15.91 -13.18 -0.34
N ASN A 106 -15.86 -13.95 0.76
CA ASN A 106 -17.06 -14.33 1.50
C ASN A 106 -17.74 -13.11 2.10
N LEU A 107 -18.98 -12.81 1.71
CA LEU A 107 -19.70 -11.59 2.06
C LEU A 107 -19.98 -11.48 3.57
N ASP A 108 -20.36 -12.58 4.22
CA ASP A 108 -20.67 -12.56 5.64
C ASP A 108 -19.41 -12.29 6.43
N ARG A 109 -18.28 -12.90 6.01
CA ARG A 109 -16.98 -12.62 6.62
C ARG A 109 -16.57 -11.15 6.45
N LEU A 110 -16.84 -10.53 5.30
CA LEU A 110 -16.56 -9.10 5.11
C LEU A 110 -17.38 -8.24 6.05
N ARG A 111 -18.66 -8.56 6.28
CA ARG A 111 -19.52 -7.85 7.24
C ARG A 111 -19.03 -8.01 8.68
N GLU A 112 -18.65 -9.22 9.08
CA GLU A 112 -18.08 -9.48 10.41
C GLU A 112 -16.81 -8.66 10.71
N LEU A 113 -16.04 -8.32 9.69
CA LEU A 113 -14.79 -7.58 9.81
C LEU A 113 -14.99 -6.04 9.85
N MET A 114 -16.17 -5.57 9.53
CA MET A 114 -16.50 -4.15 9.55
C MET A 114 -17.21 -3.79 10.87
N PRO A 115 -16.82 -2.69 11.53
CA PRO A 115 -17.55 -2.20 12.71
C PRO A 115 -19.01 -1.90 12.37
N GLU A 116 -19.92 -2.19 13.30
CA GLU A 116 -21.34 -1.95 13.12
C GLU A 116 -21.65 -0.49 12.71
N LYS A 117 -20.96 0.46 13.34
CA LYS A 117 -21.10 1.89 13.02
C LYS A 117 -20.73 2.23 11.57
N ILE A 118 -19.76 1.53 10.98
CA ILE A 118 -19.42 1.65 9.56
C ILE A 118 -20.49 0.98 8.69
N LEU A 119 -21.00 -0.19 9.10
CA LEU A 119 -22.04 -0.91 8.37
C LEU A 119 -23.38 -0.17 8.28
N GLN A 120 -23.65 0.77 9.21
CA GLN A 120 -24.81 1.66 9.14
C GLN A 120 -24.71 2.67 7.99
N GLU A 121 -23.49 3.03 7.57
CA GLU A 121 -23.24 4.03 6.53
C GLU A 121 -22.94 3.41 5.15
N VAL A 122 -22.17 2.30 5.15
CA VAL A 122 -21.73 1.63 3.93
C VAL A 122 -21.81 0.12 4.08
N GLN A 123 -21.99 -0.59 2.95
CA GLN A 123 -22.05 -2.04 2.91
C GLN A 123 -21.01 -2.59 1.93
N PRO A 124 -20.42 -3.79 2.16
CA PRO A 124 -19.66 -4.48 1.15
C PRO A 124 -20.51 -4.67 -0.12
N LEU A 125 -19.95 -4.38 -1.29
CA LEU A 125 -20.67 -4.61 -2.55
C LEU A 125 -20.88 -6.11 -2.74
N GLN A 126 -22.12 -6.56 -2.71
CA GLN A 126 -22.48 -7.93 -3.06
C GLN A 126 -22.64 -8.05 -4.57
N ILE A 127 -21.75 -8.79 -5.23
CA ILE A 127 -21.75 -8.95 -6.69
C ILE A 127 -22.46 -10.22 -7.16
N TRP A 128 -22.54 -11.24 -6.29
CA TRP A 128 -23.44 -12.40 -6.39
C TRP A 128 -23.75 -12.98 -5.01
N PRO A 129 -24.67 -13.94 -4.92
CA PRO A 129 -25.07 -14.50 -3.62
C PRO A 129 -23.89 -14.95 -2.78
N GLY A 130 -23.76 -14.41 -1.57
CA GLY A 130 -22.71 -14.72 -0.61
C GLY A 130 -21.30 -14.24 -0.98
N ARG A 131 -21.15 -13.42 -2.04
CA ARG A 131 -19.84 -12.93 -2.51
C ARG A 131 -19.78 -11.42 -2.56
N GLY A 132 -18.87 -10.86 -1.77
CA GLY A 132 -18.45 -9.46 -1.84
C GLY A 132 -17.17 -9.26 -2.65
N VAL A 133 -16.62 -8.06 -2.62
CA VAL A 133 -15.43 -7.65 -3.38
C VAL A 133 -14.38 -7.09 -2.44
N VAL A 134 -13.12 -7.53 -2.64
CA VAL A 134 -11.95 -6.96 -2.00
C VAL A 134 -10.90 -6.59 -3.04
N ALA A 135 -10.14 -5.53 -2.75
CA ALA A 135 -8.97 -5.13 -3.52
C ALA A 135 -7.71 -5.34 -2.68
N LEU A 136 -6.73 -6.02 -3.25
CA LEU A 136 -5.37 -6.13 -2.72
C LEU A 136 -4.46 -5.31 -3.62
N THR A 137 -3.84 -4.26 -3.05
CA THR A 137 -2.95 -3.37 -3.79
C THR A 137 -1.59 -3.31 -3.12
N ALA A 138 -0.53 -3.44 -3.92
CA ALA A 138 0.83 -3.21 -3.48
C ALA A 138 1.37 -1.94 -4.12
N TYR A 139 1.90 -1.05 -3.27
CA TYR A 139 2.45 0.24 -3.66
C TYR A 139 3.94 0.31 -3.37
N THR A 140 4.66 0.97 -4.24
CA THR A 140 5.97 1.54 -3.95
C THR A 140 5.90 3.04 -4.22
N TYR A 141 6.10 3.82 -3.17
CA TYR A 141 6.21 5.26 -3.25
C TYR A 141 7.69 5.60 -3.33
N ASP A 142 8.19 5.76 -4.57
CA ASP A 142 9.62 5.98 -4.84
C ASP A 142 10.06 7.38 -4.43
N TYR A 143 9.17 8.37 -4.57
CA TYR A 143 9.45 9.75 -4.18
C TYR A 143 8.16 10.47 -3.74
N CYS A 144 8.09 10.86 -2.49
CA CYS A 144 6.92 11.52 -1.90
C CYS A 144 7.31 12.40 -0.70
N ASP A 145 6.37 13.20 -0.21
CA ASP A 145 6.56 14.10 0.94
C ASP A 145 7.04 13.41 2.22
N ASN A 146 6.83 12.12 2.35
CA ASN A 146 7.12 11.32 3.55
C ASN A 146 8.34 10.41 3.37
N ASP A 147 9.26 10.75 2.48
CA ASP A 147 10.34 9.88 2.02
C ASP A 147 9.80 8.58 1.35
N SER A 148 10.68 7.76 0.81
CA SER A 148 10.28 6.55 0.08
C SER A 148 9.80 5.46 1.02
N TYR A 149 8.74 4.74 0.65
CA TYR A 149 8.27 3.56 1.38
C TYR A 149 7.40 2.65 0.52
N SER A 150 7.17 1.42 1.00
CA SER A 150 6.25 0.47 0.39
C SER A 150 5.07 0.17 1.31
N GLU A 151 3.93 -0.16 0.70
CA GLU A 151 2.66 -0.39 1.39
C GLU A 151 1.86 -1.48 0.70
N ILE A 152 1.16 -2.31 1.48
CA ILE A 152 0.16 -3.24 0.97
C ILE A 152 -1.20 -2.84 1.55
N SER A 153 -2.17 -2.63 0.68
CA SER A 153 -3.56 -2.34 1.10
C SER A 153 -4.47 -3.53 0.80
N LEU A 154 -5.20 -3.97 1.80
CA LEU A 154 -6.33 -4.87 1.65
C LEU A 154 -7.59 -4.12 2.07
N SER A 155 -8.51 -3.91 1.12
CA SER A 155 -9.72 -3.12 1.34
C SER A 155 -10.96 -3.85 0.84
N ILE A 156 -12.07 -3.70 1.57
CA ILE A 156 -13.40 -4.08 1.09
C ILE A 156 -13.90 -2.97 0.16
N VAL A 157 -14.42 -3.34 -1.01
CA VAL A 157 -15.12 -2.39 -1.88
C VAL A 157 -16.55 -2.20 -1.37
N THR A 158 -16.95 -0.96 -1.13
CA THR A 158 -18.25 -0.60 -0.54
C THR A 158 -19.03 0.33 -1.47
N ASN A 159 -20.32 0.53 -1.18
CA ASN A 159 -21.06 1.67 -1.73
C ASN A 159 -20.52 2.98 -1.10
N LYS A 160 -20.83 4.10 -1.73
CA LYS A 160 -20.62 5.44 -1.18
C LYS A 160 -21.59 5.68 -0.01
N PRO A 161 -21.16 6.36 1.08
CA PRO A 161 -22.05 6.74 2.17
C PRO A 161 -23.29 7.50 1.68
N GLY A 162 -24.45 7.17 2.25
CA GLY A 162 -25.73 7.76 1.86
C GLY A 162 -26.28 7.31 0.50
N LYS A 163 -25.62 6.37 -0.20
CA LYS A 163 -26.11 5.81 -1.47
C LYS A 163 -26.45 4.34 -1.33
N SER A 164 -27.53 3.92 -1.98
CA SER A 164 -27.92 2.51 -2.04
C SER A 164 -26.91 1.70 -2.84
N SER A 165 -26.69 0.44 -2.42
CA SER A 165 -25.87 -0.52 -3.16
C SER A 165 -26.75 -1.35 -4.11
N PHE A 166 -26.39 -1.34 -5.39
CA PHE A 166 -27.01 -2.18 -6.43
C PHE A 166 -26.04 -3.27 -6.90
N GLY A 167 -25.11 -3.67 -6.03
CA GLY A 167 -24.16 -4.76 -6.28
C GLY A 167 -23.30 -4.54 -7.53
N PRO A 168 -23.42 -5.39 -8.57
CA PRO A 168 -22.61 -5.28 -9.78
C PRO A 168 -22.70 -3.93 -10.48
N LEU A 169 -23.89 -3.30 -10.51
CA LEU A 169 -24.08 -1.98 -11.14
C LEU A 169 -23.32 -0.89 -10.39
N THR A 170 -23.30 -0.94 -9.06
CA THR A 170 -22.52 0.01 -8.25
C THR A 170 -21.03 -0.14 -8.54
N LEU A 171 -20.52 -1.37 -8.62
CA LEU A 171 -19.12 -1.64 -8.97
C LEU A 171 -18.77 -1.13 -10.36
N MET A 172 -19.63 -1.38 -11.35
CA MET A 172 -19.45 -0.88 -12.72
C MET A 172 -19.42 0.64 -12.79
N ASN A 173 -20.32 1.30 -12.07
CA ASN A 173 -20.36 2.77 -12.00
C ASN A 173 -19.09 3.34 -11.36
N GLN A 174 -18.62 2.76 -10.26
CA GLN A 174 -17.36 3.16 -9.64
C GLN A 174 -16.17 2.96 -10.60
N ALA A 175 -16.14 1.83 -11.30
CA ALA A 175 -15.08 1.55 -12.26
C ALA A 175 -15.09 2.49 -13.46
N SER A 176 -16.28 2.85 -13.98
CA SER A 176 -16.41 3.75 -15.14
C SER A 176 -16.16 5.22 -14.80
N SER A 177 -16.47 5.64 -13.58
CA SER A 177 -16.22 7.00 -13.09
C SER A 177 -14.84 7.22 -12.51
N GLY A 178 -14.11 6.13 -12.21
CA GLY A 178 -12.85 6.21 -11.45
C GLY A 178 -13.03 6.71 -10.01
N ASP A 179 -14.23 6.59 -9.41
CA ASP A 179 -14.55 7.04 -8.05
C ASP A 179 -14.91 5.83 -7.17
N PHE A 180 -13.91 5.28 -6.49
CA PHE A 180 -14.03 4.07 -5.67
C PHE A 180 -14.24 4.40 -4.20
N TRP A 181 -15.04 3.58 -3.54
CA TRP A 181 -15.27 3.62 -2.10
C TRP A 181 -14.92 2.29 -1.45
N GLY A 182 -14.35 2.37 -0.26
CA GLY A 182 -13.94 1.17 0.45
C GLY A 182 -13.82 1.34 1.97
N TYR A 183 -13.55 0.22 2.61
CA TYR A 183 -13.16 0.12 4.01
C TYR A 183 -11.82 -0.63 4.11
N VAL A 184 -10.82 0.00 4.72
CA VAL A 184 -9.46 -0.55 4.81
C VAL A 184 -9.37 -1.59 5.92
N LEU A 185 -9.10 -2.84 5.57
CA LEU A 185 -8.98 -3.95 6.51
C LEU A 185 -7.58 -4.08 7.10
N LYS A 186 -6.55 -3.93 6.25
CA LYS A 186 -5.13 -4.12 6.59
C LYS A 186 -4.28 -3.21 5.72
N LEU A 187 -3.23 -2.61 6.33
CA LEU A 187 -2.38 -1.64 5.63
C LEU A 187 -0.92 -1.66 6.13
N PRO A 188 -0.19 -2.81 6.03
CA PRO A 188 1.21 -2.85 6.42
C PRO A 188 2.07 -1.91 5.58
N VAL A 189 3.11 -1.36 6.23
CA VAL A 189 4.10 -0.46 5.66
C VAL A 189 5.51 -0.85 6.12
N ASN A 190 6.53 -0.46 5.37
CA ASN A 190 7.91 -0.80 5.72
C ASN A 190 8.66 0.30 6.49
N THR A 191 8.05 1.48 6.72
CA THR A 191 8.69 2.57 7.49
C THR A 191 7.85 2.97 8.71
N GLU A 192 8.55 3.38 9.78
CA GLU A 192 7.88 3.83 11.00
C GLU A 192 7.15 5.15 10.78
N LEU A 193 7.71 6.04 9.96
CA LEU A 193 7.05 7.30 9.59
C LEU A 193 5.67 7.06 8.95
N ALA A 194 5.59 6.17 7.95
CA ALA A 194 4.33 5.82 7.30
C ALA A 194 3.33 5.16 8.26
N ARG A 195 3.83 4.34 9.22
CA ARG A 195 3.00 3.73 10.25
C ARG A 195 2.39 4.78 11.17
N VAL A 196 3.21 5.60 11.81
CA VAL A 196 2.74 6.60 12.79
C VAL A 196 1.80 7.61 12.13
N ARG A 197 2.17 8.14 10.96
CA ARG A 197 1.29 9.06 10.22
C ARG A 197 -0.06 8.44 9.88
N GLY A 198 -0.09 7.18 9.49
CA GLY A 198 -1.34 6.49 9.14
C GLY A 198 -2.19 6.13 10.35
N VAL A 199 -1.58 5.66 11.46
CA VAL A 199 -2.31 5.29 12.68
C VAL A 199 -2.81 6.54 13.39
N VAL A 200 -1.94 7.51 13.68
CA VAL A 200 -2.32 8.70 14.45
C VAL A 200 -3.20 9.63 13.61
N GLY A 201 -2.78 9.91 12.34
CA GLY A 201 -3.44 10.92 11.52
C GLY A 201 -4.71 10.46 10.82
N TYR A 202 -4.87 9.15 10.57
CA TYR A 202 -5.97 8.63 9.76
C TYR A 202 -6.73 7.49 10.45
N ASN A 203 -6.27 7.04 11.63
CA ASN A 203 -6.76 5.84 12.32
C ASN A 203 -6.82 4.60 11.39
N LEU A 204 -5.83 4.47 10.51
CA LEU A 204 -5.73 3.34 9.58
C LEU A 204 -5.03 2.14 10.25
N PRO A 205 -5.40 0.91 9.90
CA PRO A 205 -4.88 -0.32 10.51
C PRO A 205 -3.46 -0.63 10.01
N LYS A 206 -2.51 0.29 10.24
CA LYS A 206 -1.11 0.14 9.83
C LYS A 206 -0.27 -0.53 10.90
N TRP A 207 0.63 -1.37 10.44
CA TRP A 207 1.74 -1.87 11.24
C TRP A 207 3.01 -1.91 10.39
N ARG A 208 4.16 -1.91 11.05
CA ARG A 208 5.45 -1.97 10.36
C ARG A 208 5.84 -3.43 10.11
N THR A 209 6.23 -3.74 8.88
CA THR A 209 6.81 -5.03 8.51
C THR A 209 7.76 -4.89 7.32
N GLY A 210 8.51 -5.96 6.99
CA GLY A 210 9.32 -6.00 5.78
C GLY A 210 8.45 -6.11 4.55
N ILE A 211 8.64 -5.20 3.58
CA ILE A 211 8.02 -5.24 2.26
C ILE A 211 9.11 -4.97 1.25
N GLU A 212 9.44 -5.97 0.45
CA GLU A 212 10.47 -5.88 -0.58
C GLU A 212 9.84 -6.00 -1.97
N LEU A 213 10.16 -5.04 -2.85
CA LEU A 213 9.82 -5.11 -4.26
C LEU A 213 10.99 -5.71 -5.04
N LYS A 214 10.71 -6.81 -5.73
CA LYS A 214 11.59 -7.34 -6.78
C LYS A 214 10.94 -7.10 -8.13
N GLU A 215 11.59 -6.31 -8.96
CA GLU A 215 11.19 -6.03 -10.31
C GLU A 215 12.03 -6.84 -11.31
N THR A 216 11.35 -7.45 -12.27
CA THR A 216 11.98 -8.13 -13.42
C THR A 216 11.44 -7.54 -14.73
N ASP A 217 11.94 -7.99 -15.87
CA ASP A 217 11.38 -7.58 -17.17
C ASP A 217 9.91 -8.02 -17.35
N LYS A 218 9.45 -9.02 -16.57
CA LYS A 218 8.13 -9.65 -16.73
C LYS A 218 7.15 -9.39 -15.61
N SER A 219 7.62 -9.02 -14.42
CA SER A 219 6.75 -8.93 -13.23
C SER A 219 7.23 -7.93 -12.19
N PHE A 220 6.29 -7.48 -11.37
CA PHE A 220 6.50 -6.91 -10.04
C PHE A 220 6.15 -7.97 -9.00
N SER A 221 7.06 -8.21 -8.05
CA SER A 221 6.85 -9.16 -6.97
C SER A 221 7.11 -8.49 -5.63
N PHE A 222 6.08 -8.39 -4.78
CA PHE A 222 6.15 -7.86 -3.43
C PHE A 222 6.21 -9.03 -2.45
N THR A 223 7.32 -9.13 -1.73
CA THR A 223 7.49 -10.09 -0.63
C THR A 223 7.21 -9.38 0.68
N VAL A 224 6.27 -9.90 1.45
CA VAL A 224 5.88 -9.36 2.77
C VAL A 224 6.34 -10.32 3.85
N THR A 225 6.99 -9.78 4.87
CA THR A 225 7.50 -10.53 6.02
C THR A 225 6.49 -10.46 7.17
N ASP A 226 6.31 -11.55 7.89
CA ASP A 226 5.55 -11.55 9.14
C ASP A 226 6.35 -10.80 10.22
N SER A 227 5.73 -9.82 10.89
CA SER A 227 6.40 -8.95 11.84
C SER A 227 6.87 -9.66 13.11
N ASP A 228 6.24 -10.78 13.47
CA ASP A 228 6.51 -11.51 14.71
C ASP A 228 7.57 -12.59 14.51
N SER A 229 7.48 -13.34 13.40
CA SER A 229 8.41 -14.43 13.10
C SER A 229 9.63 -14.00 12.29
N GLY A 230 9.53 -12.93 11.49
CA GLY A 230 10.56 -12.53 10.53
C GLY A 230 10.58 -13.37 9.25
N GLU A 231 9.71 -14.37 9.13
CA GLU A 231 9.62 -15.24 7.95
C GLU A 231 8.75 -14.60 6.86
N ILE A 232 8.83 -15.14 5.62
CA ILE A 232 7.97 -14.67 4.53
C ILE A 232 6.52 -15.02 4.85
N ASP A 233 5.68 -13.99 4.98
CA ASP A 233 4.24 -14.13 5.17
C ASP A 233 3.54 -14.45 3.84
N PHE A 234 3.71 -13.57 2.83
CA PHE A 234 3.17 -13.84 1.50
C PHE A 234 3.98 -13.16 0.40
N VAL A 235 3.77 -13.64 -0.84
CA VAL A 235 4.31 -13.00 -2.04
C VAL A 235 3.14 -12.64 -2.95
N PHE A 236 3.05 -11.37 -3.32
CA PHE A 236 2.10 -10.86 -4.29
C PHE A 236 2.84 -10.46 -5.56
N GLU A 237 2.69 -11.27 -6.60
CA GLU A 237 3.33 -11.06 -7.89
C GLU A 237 2.29 -10.74 -8.96
N GLY A 238 2.54 -9.70 -9.75
CA GLY A 238 1.74 -9.33 -10.90
C GLY A 238 2.60 -9.19 -12.16
N LYS A 239 2.08 -9.67 -13.29
CA LYS A 239 2.76 -9.55 -14.59
C LYS A 239 2.82 -8.09 -15.03
N LYS A 240 3.92 -7.70 -15.64
CA LYS A 240 3.98 -6.50 -16.47
C LYS A 240 3.19 -6.75 -17.74
N LEU A 241 2.17 -5.92 -17.98
CA LEU A 241 1.33 -6.03 -19.17
C LEU A 241 1.95 -5.23 -20.30
N SER A 242 1.84 -5.73 -21.54
CA SER A 242 2.41 -5.10 -22.73
C SER A 242 1.60 -3.93 -23.25
N ASP A 243 0.26 -4.02 -23.13
CA ASP A 243 -0.66 -3.03 -23.71
C ASP A 243 -0.92 -1.89 -22.71
N VAL A 244 0.15 -1.14 -22.41
CA VAL A 244 0.10 -0.03 -21.45
C VAL A 244 -0.45 1.21 -22.14
N SER A 245 -1.54 1.76 -21.62
CA SER A 245 -2.03 3.09 -21.99
C SER A 245 -1.11 4.17 -21.43
N HIS A 246 -0.83 5.18 -22.24
CA HIS A 246 -0.13 6.41 -21.87
C HIS A 246 -1.09 7.62 -21.78
N GLU A 247 -2.39 7.39 -21.91
CA GLU A 247 -3.41 8.39 -21.62
C GLU A 247 -3.63 8.45 -20.13
N ALA A 248 -3.38 9.62 -19.54
CA ALA A 248 -3.46 9.76 -18.10
C ALA A 248 -4.91 9.70 -17.62
N GLU A 249 -5.16 8.89 -16.57
CA GLU A 249 -6.47 8.71 -15.95
C GLU A 249 -6.45 9.22 -14.51
N LEU A 250 -7.51 9.95 -14.11
CA LEU A 250 -7.72 10.32 -12.71
C LEU A 250 -8.59 9.29 -12.01
N VAL A 251 -8.07 8.74 -10.93
CA VAL A 251 -8.79 7.79 -10.08
C VAL A 251 -8.86 8.34 -8.67
N LYS A 252 -10.08 8.43 -8.14
CA LYS A 252 -10.33 8.80 -6.75
C LYS A 252 -10.64 7.55 -5.94
N SER A 253 -9.90 7.36 -4.87
CA SER A 253 -10.11 6.26 -3.92
C SER A 253 -10.45 6.84 -2.57
N SER A 254 -11.70 6.62 -2.15
CA SER A 254 -12.25 7.10 -0.88
C SER A 254 -12.44 5.95 0.10
N PHE A 255 -12.33 6.24 1.38
CA PHE A 255 -12.58 5.26 2.44
C PHE A 255 -13.37 5.89 3.59
N THR A 256 -14.26 5.09 4.18
CA THR A 256 -14.90 5.40 5.45
C THR A 256 -14.08 4.82 6.60
N ASN A 257 -14.04 5.52 7.72
CA ASN A 257 -13.33 5.08 8.91
C ASN A 257 -14.00 5.60 10.18
N ILE A 258 -13.47 5.21 11.33
CA ILE A 258 -13.79 5.76 12.65
C ILE A 258 -12.49 6.33 13.18
N ASP A 259 -12.51 7.56 13.70
CA ASP A 259 -11.34 8.18 14.33
C ASP A 259 -11.08 7.64 15.74
N GLN A 260 -10.06 8.16 16.41
CA GLN A 260 -9.70 7.74 17.78
C GLN A 260 -10.75 8.12 18.82
N ASP A 261 -11.59 9.12 18.53
CA ASP A 261 -12.72 9.55 19.38
C ASP A 261 -14.01 8.79 19.08
N GLY A 262 -13.95 7.80 18.18
CA GLY A 262 -15.09 7.00 17.76
C GLY A 262 -16.03 7.70 16.79
N GLN A 263 -15.64 8.81 16.16
CA GLN A 263 -16.45 9.50 15.18
C GLN A 263 -16.24 8.95 13.76
N LEU A 264 -17.31 8.93 12.98
CA LEU A 264 -17.25 8.54 11.56
C LEU A 264 -16.52 9.59 10.75
N THR A 265 -15.57 9.13 9.97
CA THR A 265 -14.74 9.95 9.10
C THR A 265 -14.71 9.38 7.67
N PHE A 266 -14.28 10.20 6.74
CA PHE A 266 -13.87 9.76 5.40
C PHE A 266 -12.53 10.40 5.04
N GLY A 267 -11.74 9.66 4.29
CA GLY A 267 -10.53 10.15 3.65
C GLY A 267 -10.52 9.74 2.19
N TYR A 268 -9.71 10.40 1.39
CA TYR A 268 -9.58 10.04 -0.03
C TYR A 268 -8.21 10.43 -0.58
N ALA A 269 -7.81 9.72 -1.62
CA ALA A 269 -6.69 10.08 -2.47
C ALA A 269 -7.17 10.26 -3.91
N ILE A 270 -6.61 11.25 -4.59
CA ILE A 270 -6.74 11.38 -6.04
C ILE A 270 -5.42 10.95 -6.64
N SER A 271 -5.45 9.96 -7.53
CA SER A 271 -4.28 9.46 -8.24
C SER A 271 -4.39 9.78 -9.72
N LYS A 272 -3.33 10.35 -10.28
CA LYS A 272 -3.15 10.52 -11.73
C LYS A 272 -2.30 9.36 -12.21
N GLN A 273 -2.93 8.34 -12.79
CA GLN A 273 -2.24 7.21 -13.42
C GLN A 273 -1.68 7.68 -14.75
N LEU A 274 -0.36 7.81 -14.85
CA LEU A 274 0.31 8.30 -16.05
C LEU A 274 0.42 7.20 -17.09
N THR A 275 0.63 5.98 -16.61
CA THR A 275 0.66 4.76 -17.43
C THR A 275 -0.11 3.66 -16.70
N HIS A 276 -0.96 2.92 -17.42
CA HIS A 276 -1.76 1.87 -16.82
C HIS A 276 -2.18 0.80 -17.82
N ALA A 277 -2.37 -0.41 -17.35
CA ALA A 277 -2.94 -1.53 -18.09
C ALA A 277 -3.77 -2.42 -17.17
N SER A 278 -4.70 -3.19 -17.72
CA SER A 278 -5.48 -4.13 -16.94
C SER A 278 -5.70 -5.46 -17.65
N SER A 279 -5.96 -6.52 -16.86
CA SER A 279 -6.25 -7.86 -17.35
C SER A 279 -7.28 -8.54 -16.48
N THR A 280 -8.12 -9.39 -17.08
CA THR A 280 -9.04 -10.30 -16.38
C THR A 280 -8.52 -11.74 -16.36
N SER A 281 -7.34 -11.98 -16.95
CA SER A 281 -6.71 -13.30 -16.97
C SER A 281 -6.19 -13.69 -15.59
N SER A 282 -6.57 -14.88 -15.11
CA SER A 282 -6.17 -15.37 -13.79
C SER A 282 -4.66 -15.60 -13.65
N ASP A 283 -3.95 -15.74 -14.75
CA ASP A 283 -2.49 -15.91 -14.78
C ASP A 283 -1.71 -14.60 -14.71
N ALA A 284 -2.41 -13.45 -14.71
CA ALA A 284 -1.79 -12.15 -14.52
C ALA A 284 -1.28 -11.92 -13.09
N VAL A 285 -1.80 -12.69 -12.12
CA VAL A 285 -1.47 -12.58 -10.69
C VAL A 285 -1.12 -13.93 -10.11
N ASN A 286 -0.08 -13.94 -9.30
CA ASN A 286 0.29 -15.07 -8.46
C ASN A 286 0.38 -14.60 -7.00
N LEU A 287 -0.51 -15.13 -6.14
CA LEU A 287 -0.55 -14.86 -4.71
C LEU A 287 -0.15 -16.12 -3.95
N LYS A 288 1.05 -16.13 -3.38
CA LYS A 288 1.56 -17.24 -2.57
C LYS A 288 1.40 -16.88 -1.10
N LEU A 289 0.59 -17.63 -0.38
CA LEU A 289 0.31 -17.45 1.04
C LEU A 289 1.06 -18.51 1.86
N SER A 290 1.71 -18.07 2.95
CA SER A 290 2.31 -18.94 3.96
C SER A 290 1.38 -19.09 5.18
N ASP A 291 1.95 -19.31 6.36
CA ASP A 291 1.22 -19.44 7.63
C ASP A 291 1.37 -18.21 8.54
N GLY A 292 1.91 -17.11 8.02
CA GLY A 292 2.01 -15.85 8.73
C GLY A 292 0.65 -15.20 9.01
N SER A 293 0.66 -14.16 9.81
CA SER A 293 -0.55 -13.51 10.33
C SER A 293 -1.42 -12.90 9.23
N PHE A 294 -0.82 -12.25 8.24
CA PHE A 294 -1.58 -11.65 7.14
C PHE A 294 -2.07 -12.71 6.15
N SER A 295 -1.26 -13.74 5.84
CA SER A 295 -1.70 -14.89 5.04
C SER A 295 -2.88 -15.61 5.66
N THR A 296 -2.84 -15.86 6.97
CA THR A 296 -3.96 -16.45 7.71
C THR A 296 -5.21 -15.58 7.61
N TYR A 297 -5.05 -14.26 7.72
CA TYR A 297 -6.15 -13.31 7.53
C TYR A 297 -6.73 -13.37 6.11
N LEU A 298 -5.88 -13.36 5.07
CA LEU A 298 -6.31 -13.50 3.66
C LEU A 298 -7.04 -14.83 3.41
N LYS A 299 -6.53 -15.94 3.95
CA LYS A 299 -7.20 -17.26 3.88
C LYS A 299 -8.60 -17.23 4.50
N SER A 300 -8.79 -16.49 5.61
CA SER A 300 -10.09 -16.35 6.28
C SER A 300 -11.17 -15.68 5.43
N LEU A 301 -10.78 -14.85 4.44
CA LEU A 301 -11.70 -14.19 3.51
C LEU A 301 -12.28 -15.12 2.47
N LYS A 302 -11.74 -16.35 2.32
CA LYS A 302 -12.12 -17.31 1.30
C LYS A 302 -12.14 -16.66 -0.08
N LEU A 303 -11.00 -16.07 -0.46
CA LEU A 303 -10.84 -15.40 -1.75
C LEU A 303 -11.28 -16.35 -2.88
N GLY A 304 -12.08 -15.82 -3.79
CA GLY A 304 -12.53 -16.56 -4.96
C GLY A 304 -11.78 -16.11 -6.22
N LYS A 305 -12.49 -16.12 -7.35
CA LYS A 305 -11.91 -15.74 -8.63
C LYS A 305 -11.41 -14.29 -8.58
N MET A 306 -10.21 -14.06 -9.12
CA MET A 306 -9.75 -12.72 -9.47
C MET A 306 -10.63 -12.17 -10.59
N MET A 307 -11.12 -10.96 -10.41
CA MET A 307 -12.02 -10.29 -11.33
C MET A 307 -11.26 -9.36 -12.28
N LYS A 308 -10.28 -8.63 -11.74
CA LYS A 308 -9.46 -7.67 -12.46
C LYS A 308 -8.08 -7.58 -11.83
N TYR A 309 -7.08 -7.45 -12.65
CA TYR A 309 -5.73 -7.06 -12.31
C TYR A 309 -5.43 -5.72 -12.96
N GLU A 310 -4.79 -4.80 -12.23
CA GLU A 310 -4.29 -3.53 -12.75
C GLU A 310 -2.79 -3.43 -12.53
N TYR A 311 -2.09 -3.06 -13.58
CA TYR A 311 -0.67 -2.75 -13.61
C TYR A 311 -0.49 -1.26 -13.89
N VAL A 312 0.06 -0.52 -12.91
CA VAL A 312 0.25 0.93 -12.99
C VAL A 312 1.72 1.22 -12.70
N PRO A 313 2.59 1.17 -13.73
CA PRO A 313 4.02 1.37 -13.56
C PRO A 313 4.40 2.80 -13.21
N GLU A 314 3.50 3.77 -13.44
CA GLU A 314 3.77 5.16 -13.10
C GLU A 314 2.48 5.91 -12.73
N PHE A 315 2.45 6.48 -11.53
CA PHE A 315 1.36 7.34 -11.09
C PHE A 315 1.84 8.42 -10.12
N GLN A 316 1.06 9.49 -10.06
CA GLN A 316 1.14 10.56 -9.07
C GLN A 316 -0.09 10.51 -8.17
N SER A 317 0.02 10.99 -6.92
CA SER A 317 -1.13 10.98 -6.03
C SER A 317 -1.11 12.15 -5.03
N ALA A 318 -2.30 12.54 -4.60
CA ALA A 318 -2.54 13.51 -3.54
C ALA A 318 -3.50 12.89 -2.51
N LEU A 319 -3.00 12.64 -1.28
CA LEU A 319 -3.77 12.07 -0.18
C LEU A 319 -4.25 13.19 0.74
N TYR A 320 -5.55 13.32 0.85
CA TYR A 320 -6.21 14.35 1.67
C TYR A 320 -6.41 13.88 3.11
N ALA A 321 -6.25 14.81 4.05
CA ALA A 321 -6.53 14.57 5.47
C ALA A 321 -7.98 14.14 5.67
N PRO A 322 -8.25 13.24 6.63
CA PRO A 322 -9.61 12.78 6.91
C PRO A 322 -10.50 13.93 7.41
N LYS A 323 -11.77 13.83 7.11
CA LYS A 323 -12.82 14.78 7.54
C LYS A 323 -13.95 14.00 8.21
N ALA A 324 -14.74 14.69 9.04
CA ALA A 324 -15.94 14.07 9.59
C ALA A 324 -16.91 13.65 8.48
N LEU A 325 -17.49 12.45 8.58
CA LEU A 325 -18.37 11.91 7.54
C LEU A 325 -19.58 12.79 7.28
N LYS A 326 -20.10 13.48 8.32
CA LYS A 326 -21.21 14.46 8.20
C LYS A 326 -20.89 15.63 7.25
N ASP A 327 -19.60 15.92 7.03
CA ASP A 327 -19.12 16.99 6.17
C ASP A 327 -18.84 16.50 4.73
N LEU A 328 -19.26 15.26 4.40
CA LEU A 328 -19.13 14.72 3.06
C LEU A 328 -20.00 15.53 2.08
N PRO A 329 -19.40 16.20 1.07
CA PRO A 329 -20.17 16.97 0.08
C PRO A 329 -21.11 16.05 -0.71
N ALA A 330 -22.30 16.55 -1.03
CA ALA A 330 -23.30 15.77 -1.76
C ALA A 330 -22.88 15.38 -3.18
N ASP A 331 -22.02 16.19 -3.78
CA ASP A 331 -21.48 16.05 -5.13
C ASP A 331 -20.13 15.31 -5.20
N MET A 332 -19.58 14.96 -4.05
CA MET A 332 -18.29 14.25 -3.95
C MET A 332 -18.41 12.79 -4.31
#